data_69ca8c7f373d18708a463daa3043353d
#
_entry.id   69ca8c7f373d18708a463daa3043353d
#
_cell.length_a   1.000
_cell.length_b   1.000
_cell.length_c   1.000
_cell.angle_alpha   90.00
_cell.angle_beta   90.00
_cell.angle_gamma   90.00
#
_symmetry.space_group_name_H-M   'P 1'
#
loop_
_entity.id
_entity.type
_entity.pdbx_description
1 polymer ?
#
loop_
_entity_poly.entity_id
_entity_poly.type
_entity_poly.pdbx_seq_one_letter_code
_entity_poly.pdbx_strand_id
1 'polypeptide(L)'
;MNPPTDNHLPMESEIIRRLQNAGASVVGFADLLPLPESATGGLPSAISIGVALDPEVVAGLAQGPTTRYHAEYNRVNSLLGQLTALAVDILRALGFAAKGGPITVKAAPSGSDTTPLPHKTVATRAGLGWIGPCALLVTPAFGSALRIGSVLTNAPLTPGLPIEKSRCGRCRRCVEACPAGAVRGRAWTAGMPRDQLFDVDACREKATELSAAQGIDGTICGICILACPFTQRYLRRSRL
;
A
#
# COMPACT_ATOMS: atom_id res chain seq x y z
N MET A 1 20.34 -17.82 -42.76
CA MET A 1 19.74 -18.18 -41.48
C MET A 1 19.78 -16.93 -40.61
N ASN A 2 18.63 -16.26 -40.42
CA ASN A 2 18.56 -15.17 -39.46
C ASN A 2 18.66 -15.76 -38.04
N PRO A 3 19.45 -15.14 -37.14
CA PRO A 3 19.46 -15.59 -35.74
C PRO A 3 18.04 -15.39 -35.16
N PRO A 4 17.61 -16.26 -34.25
CA PRO A 4 16.34 -16.06 -33.58
C PRO A 4 16.39 -14.71 -32.85
N THR A 5 15.43 -13.84 -33.15
CA THR A 5 15.20 -12.60 -32.40
C THR A 5 14.75 -13.03 -31.02
N ASP A 6 15.70 -13.01 -30.07
CA ASP A 6 15.44 -13.25 -28.66
C ASP A 6 14.54 -12.11 -28.19
N ASN A 7 13.23 -12.38 -28.16
CA ASN A 7 12.20 -11.42 -27.79
C ASN A 7 12.13 -11.32 -26.24
N HIS A 8 13.30 -11.06 -25.61
CA HIS A 8 13.37 -10.81 -24.18
C HIS A 8 12.68 -9.47 -23.87
N LEU A 9 11.54 -9.56 -23.20
CA LEU A 9 10.91 -8.39 -22.60
C LEU A 9 11.91 -7.67 -21.69
N PRO A 10 11.90 -6.34 -21.63
CA PRO A 10 12.67 -5.62 -20.62
C PRO A 10 12.43 -6.21 -19.22
N MET A 11 13.45 -6.26 -18.39
CA MET A 11 13.41 -6.87 -17.03
C MET A 11 12.18 -6.40 -16.24
N GLU A 12 11.88 -5.11 -16.27
CA GLU A 12 10.74 -4.51 -15.58
C GLU A 12 9.41 -5.04 -16.10
N SER A 13 9.28 -5.20 -17.41
CA SER A 13 8.06 -5.74 -18.05
C SER A 13 7.83 -7.18 -17.64
N GLU A 14 8.87 -7.98 -17.56
CA GLU A 14 8.81 -9.37 -17.10
C GLU A 14 8.43 -9.46 -15.61
N ILE A 15 9.03 -8.64 -14.77
CA ILE A 15 8.68 -8.54 -13.34
C ILE A 15 7.21 -8.18 -13.17
N ILE A 16 6.75 -7.12 -13.85
CA ILE A 16 5.35 -6.67 -13.80
C ILE A 16 4.42 -7.81 -14.24
N ARG A 17 4.68 -8.40 -15.40
CA ARG A 17 3.87 -9.49 -15.96
C ARG A 17 3.75 -10.67 -14.98
N ARG A 18 4.86 -11.13 -14.41
CA ARG A 18 4.88 -12.26 -13.46
C ARG A 18 4.10 -11.95 -12.20
N LEU A 19 4.29 -10.75 -11.63
CA LEU A 19 3.57 -10.34 -10.43
C LEU A 19 2.07 -10.15 -10.69
N GLN A 20 1.69 -9.59 -11.83
CA GLN A 20 0.28 -9.43 -12.20
C GLN A 20 -0.39 -10.78 -12.46
N ASN A 21 0.27 -11.71 -13.14
CA ASN A 21 -0.23 -13.07 -13.32
C ASN A 21 -0.39 -13.84 -11.99
N ALA A 22 0.40 -13.47 -10.97
CA ALA A 22 0.29 -14.02 -9.62
C ALA A 22 -0.72 -13.27 -8.73
N GLY A 23 -1.41 -12.24 -9.25
CA GLY A 23 -2.50 -11.53 -8.56
C GLY A 23 -2.18 -10.11 -8.07
N ALA A 24 -1.04 -9.52 -8.43
CA ALA A 24 -0.80 -8.12 -8.16
C ALA A 24 -1.75 -7.23 -8.99
N SER A 25 -2.39 -6.26 -8.35
CA SER A 25 -3.26 -5.28 -9.02
C SER A 25 -2.49 -4.10 -9.57
N VAL A 26 -1.37 -3.76 -8.97
CA VAL A 26 -0.47 -2.69 -9.41
C VAL A 26 0.95 -2.99 -8.96
N VAL A 27 1.91 -2.68 -9.83
CA VAL A 27 3.36 -2.80 -9.59
C VAL A 27 4.02 -1.51 -10.07
N GLY A 28 5.00 -1.02 -9.32
CA GLY A 28 5.80 0.13 -9.71
C GLY A 28 7.17 0.10 -9.07
N PHE A 29 8.10 0.87 -9.62
CA PHE A 29 9.50 0.90 -9.23
C PHE A 29 9.85 2.26 -8.63
N ALA A 30 10.63 2.26 -7.56
CA ALA A 30 10.98 3.45 -6.81
C ALA A 30 12.51 3.61 -6.76
N ASP A 31 12.97 4.84 -6.97
CA ASP A 31 14.31 5.27 -6.61
C ASP A 31 14.36 5.57 -5.10
N LEU A 32 15.28 4.94 -4.38
CA LEU A 32 15.49 5.10 -2.95
C LEU A 32 16.75 5.91 -2.61
N LEU A 33 17.58 6.29 -3.59
CA LEU A 33 18.82 7.05 -3.37
C LEU A 33 18.64 8.33 -2.54
N PRO A 34 17.53 9.10 -2.68
CA PRO A 34 17.29 10.28 -1.85
C PRO A 34 16.93 9.98 -0.38
N LEU A 35 16.77 8.71 0.01
CA LEU A 35 16.42 8.31 1.36
C LEU A 35 17.68 7.91 2.16
N PRO A 36 17.65 8.05 3.50
CA PRO A 36 18.79 7.68 4.32
C PRO A 36 19.07 6.17 4.26
N GLU A 37 20.33 5.79 4.28
CA GLU A 37 20.77 4.39 4.25
C GLU A 37 20.19 3.57 5.42
N SER A 38 20.02 4.18 6.59
CA SER A 38 19.37 3.56 7.75
C SER A 38 17.94 3.07 7.47
N ALA A 39 17.24 3.67 6.48
CA ALA A 39 15.91 3.25 6.06
C ALA A 39 15.96 2.20 4.92
N THR A 40 16.93 2.29 4.03
CA THR A 40 17.01 1.46 2.82
C THR A 40 17.95 0.25 2.97
N GLY A 41 18.82 0.27 3.99
CA GLY A 41 19.88 -0.74 4.15
C GLY A 41 20.89 -0.73 3.01
N GLY A 42 21.11 0.43 2.37
CA GLY A 42 22.02 0.61 1.24
C GLY A 42 21.48 0.15 -0.11
N LEU A 43 20.21 -0.31 -0.20
CA LEU A 43 19.60 -0.72 -1.46
C LEU A 43 18.96 0.47 -2.19
N PRO A 44 19.41 0.79 -3.43
CA PRO A 44 19.05 2.03 -4.12
C PRO A 44 17.66 2.02 -4.78
N SER A 45 17.07 0.85 -4.97
CA SER A 45 15.82 0.67 -5.70
C SER A 45 14.80 -0.13 -4.92
N ALA A 46 13.53 0.00 -5.25
CA ALA A 46 12.49 -0.86 -4.71
C ALA A 46 11.38 -1.16 -5.71
N ILE A 47 10.72 -2.31 -5.52
CA ILE A 47 9.45 -2.66 -6.14
C ILE A 47 8.34 -2.40 -5.13
N SER A 48 7.33 -1.62 -5.49
CA SER A 48 6.08 -1.50 -4.77
C SER A 48 5.02 -2.38 -5.41
N ILE A 49 4.36 -3.21 -4.62
CA ILE A 49 3.35 -4.18 -5.07
C ILE A 49 2.05 -3.85 -4.33
N GLY A 50 0.95 -3.69 -5.07
CA GLY A 50 -0.36 -3.47 -4.49
C GLY A 50 -1.36 -4.53 -4.93
N VAL A 51 -2.22 -4.95 -4.00
CA VAL A 51 -3.36 -5.83 -4.25
C VAL A 51 -4.63 -5.12 -3.84
N ALA A 52 -5.56 -4.97 -4.77
CA ALA A 52 -6.85 -4.35 -4.51
C ALA A 52 -7.71 -5.26 -3.61
N LEU A 53 -8.45 -4.64 -2.71
CA LEU A 53 -9.46 -5.32 -1.90
C LEU A 53 -10.71 -5.59 -2.76
N ASP A 54 -11.40 -6.68 -2.49
CA ASP A 54 -12.66 -7.01 -3.15
C ASP A 54 -13.67 -5.84 -3.01
N PRO A 55 -14.20 -5.32 -4.14
CA PRO A 55 -15.11 -4.18 -4.13
C PRO A 55 -16.41 -4.43 -3.38
N GLU A 56 -16.95 -5.65 -3.39
CA GLU A 56 -18.16 -5.99 -2.64
C GLU A 56 -17.92 -6.00 -1.14
N VAL A 57 -16.74 -6.48 -0.72
CA VAL A 57 -16.33 -6.46 0.69
C VAL A 57 -16.15 -5.02 1.17
N VAL A 58 -15.47 -4.18 0.37
CA VAL A 58 -15.24 -2.77 0.70
C VAL A 58 -16.56 -1.99 0.77
N ALA A 59 -17.54 -2.31 -0.08
CA ALA A 59 -18.86 -1.67 -0.06
C ALA A 59 -19.61 -1.87 1.27
N GLY A 60 -19.30 -2.93 2.01
CA GLY A 60 -19.89 -3.23 3.31
C GLY A 60 -19.34 -2.48 4.53
N LEU A 61 -18.36 -1.56 4.35
CA LEU A 61 -17.62 -0.93 5.45
C LEU A 61 -18.26 0.33 6.06
N ALA A 62 -19.55 0.59 5.77
CA ALA A 62 -20.21 1.84 6.19
C ALA A 62 -20.27 2.01 7.72
N GLN A 63 -20.42 0.92 8.46
CA GLN A 63 -20.51 0.90 9.94
C GLN A 63 -19.22 0.35 10.60
N GLY A 64 -18.16 0.15 9.84
CA GLY A 64 -16.89 -0.43 10.35
C GLY A 64 -16.56 -1.78 9.73
N PRO A 65 -15.65 -2.54 10.36
CA PRO A 65 -15.21 -3.82 9.85
C PRO A 65 -16.33 -4.87 9.90
N THR A 66 -16.27 -5.81 8.96
CA THR A 66 -17.11 -7.02 8.96
C THR A 66 -16.22 -8.26 8.99
N THR A 67 -16.78 -9.41 9.35
CA THR A 67 -16.06 -10.70 9.27
C THR A 67 -15.55 -10.98 7.85
N ARG A 68 -16.34 -10.61 6.81
CA ARG A 68 -15.90 -10.67 5.40
C ARG A 68 -14.69 -9.78 5.13
N TYR A 69 -14.67 -8.57 5.67
CA TYR A 69 -13.51 -7.66 5.52
C TYR A 69 -12.28 -8.18 6.26
N HIS A 70 -12.44 -8.78 7.44
CA HIS A 70 -11.33 -9.42 8.15
C HIS A 70 -10.75 -10.59 7.35
N ALA A 71 -11.60 -11.44 6.78
CA ALA A 71 -11.16 -12.54 5.92
C ALA A 71 -10.41 -12.01 4.68
N GLU A 72 -10.94 -10.99 4.01
CA GLU A 72 -10.32 -10.36 2.84
C GLU A 72 -8.98 -9.68 3.19
N TYR A 73 -8.93 -8.98 4.32
CA TYR A 73 -7.69 -8.38 4.83
C TYR A 73 -6.59 -9.44 5.01
N ASN A 74 -6.91 -10.59 5.59
CA ASN A 74 -5.96 -11.68 5.81
C ASN A 74 -5.57 -12.35 4.48
N ARG A 75 -6.54 -12.60 3.58
CA ARG A 75 -6.30 -13.14 2.25
C ARG A 75 -5.32 -12.27 1.46
N VAL A 76 -5.58 -10.97 1.41
CA VAL A 76 -4.75 -10.02 0.65
C VAL A 76 -3.36 -9.88 1.29
N ASN A 77 -3.24 -9.88 2.61
CA ASN A 77 -1.93 -9.87 3.27
C ASN A 77 -1.12 -11.14 2.97
N SER A 78 -1.76 -12.32 2.96
CA SER A 78 -1.10 -13.57 2.57
C SER A 78 -0.63 -13.53 1.11
N LEU A 79 -1.47 -13.06 0.19
CA LEU A 79 -1.11 -12.90 -1.21
C LEU A 79 0.05 -11.90 -1.39
N LEU A 80 0.06 -10.78 -0.68
CA LEU A 80 1.18 -9.83 -0.71
C LEU A 80 2.48 -10.47 -0.19
N GLY A 81 2.41 -11.32 0.83
CA GLY A 81 3.55 -12.10 1.29
C GLY A 81 4.12 -13.00 0.18
N GLN A 82 3.25 -13.71 -0.54
CA GLN A 82 3.65 -14.54 -1.68
C GLN A 82 4.23 -13.72 -2.83
N LEU A 83 3.61 -12.59 -3.17
CA LEU A 83 4.08 -11.69 -4.23
C LEU A 83 5.44 -11.04 -3.91
N THR A 84 5.67 -10.66 -2.65
CA THR A 84 6.97 -10.13 -2.24
C THR A 84 8.05 -11.21 -2.27
N ALA A 85 7.74 -12.44 -1.85
CA ALA A 85 8.65 -13.58 -1.99
C ALA A 85 8.97 -13.86 -3.47
N LEU A 86 7.96 -13.92 -4.33
CA LEU A 86 8.15 -14.10 -5.78
C LEU A 86 9.04 -13.00 -6.38
N ALA A 87 8.83 -11.72 -6.00
CA ALA A 87 9.68 -10.63 -6.49
C ALA A 87 11.14 -10.77 -6.02
N VAL A 88 11.36 -11.19 -4.77
CA VAL A 88 12.70 -11.50 -4.26
C VAL A 88 13.36 -12.62 -5.05
N ASP A 89 12.64 -13.70 -5.33
CA ASP A 89 13.16 -14.85 -6.06
C ASP A 89 13.51 -14.50 -7.51
N ILE A 90 12.66 -13.70 -8.18
CA ILE A 90 12.94 -13.19 -9.54
C ILE A 90 14.24 -12.39 -9.55
N LEU A 91 14.38 -11.43 -8.64
CA LEU A 91 15.55 -10.55 -8.59
C LEU A 91 16.83 -11.34 -8.26
N ARG A 92 16.76 -12.27 -7.32
CA ARG A 92 17.91 -13.12 -6.96
C ARG A 92 18.32 -14.05 -8.09
N ALA A 93 17.37 -14.61 -8.82
CA ALA A 93 17.65 -15.44 -10.00
C ALA A 93 18.35 -14.64 -11.11
N LEU A 94 18.15 -13.32 -11.16
CA LEU A 94 18.84 -12.37 -12.04
C LEU A 94 20.19 -11.87 -11.48
N GLY A 95 20.61 -12.36 -10.31
CA GLY A 95 21.90 -12.00 -9.68
C GLY A 95 21.85 -10.73 -8.81
N PHE A 96 20.67 -10.15 -8.54
CA PHE A 96 20.53 -8.96 -7.72
C PHE A 96 20.27 -9.28 -6.25
N ALA A 97 20.76 -8.43 -5.36
CA ALA A 97 20.36 -8.43 -3.96
C ALA A 97 18.88 -8.00 -3.84
N ALA A 98 18.09 -8.71 -3.05
CA ALA A 98 16.71 -8.37 -2.82
C ALA A 98 16.25 -8.73 -1.41
N LYS A 99 15.44 -7.84 -0.79
CA LYS A 99 14.92 -7.99 0.57
C LYS A 99 13.46 -7.53 0.62
N GLY A 100 12.55 -8.46 0.93
CA GLY A 100 11.14 -8.16 1.24
C GLY A 100 10.98 -7.63 2.66
N GLY A 101 10.05 -6.69 2.84
CA GLY A 101 9.63 -6.22 4.15
C GLY A 101 8.40 -6.99 4.67
N PRO A 102 8.13 -6.98 5.99
CA PRO A 102 6.92 -7.55 6.56
C PRO A 102 5.69 -6.76 6.07
N ILE A 103 4.65 -7.46 5.59
CA ILE A 103 3.44 -6.83 5.04
C ILE A 103 2.65 -6.08 6.11
N THR A 104 2.64 -6.59 7.33
CA THR A 104 2.02 -5.94 8.48
C THR A 104 3.00 -6.01 9.65
N VAL A 105 3.27 -4.87 10.24
CA VAL A 105 4.04 -4.79 11.49
C VAL A 105 3.02 -4.76 12.63
N LYS A 106 3.05 -5.77 13.50
CA LYS A 106 2.34 -5.69 14.78
C LYS A 106 3.00 -4.59 15.60
N ALA A 107 2.20 -3.78 16.28
CA ALA A 107 2.71 -2.73 17.15
C ALA A 107 3.85 -3.27 18.04
N ALA A 108 5.02 -2.64 17.96
CA ALA A 108 6.08 -3.00 18.87
C ALA A 108 5.66 -2.63 20.30
N PRO A 109 6.07 -3.39 21.34
CA PRO A 109 5.79 -3.06 22.74
C PRO A 109 6.25 -1.65 23.15
N SER A 110 7.19 -1.07 22.39
CA SER A 110 7.72 0.29 22.58
C SER A 110 6.80 1.41 22.06
N GLY A 111 5.61 1.10 21.54
CA GLY A 111 4.64 2.11 21.05
C GLY A 111 4.98 2.78 19.72
N SER A 112 6.09 2.46 19.07
CA SER A 112 6.39 3.00 17.74
C SER A 112 5.79 2.11 16.65
N ASP A 113 4.68 2.54 16.06
CA ASP A 113 4.08 1.88 14.88
C ASP A 113 4.77 2.31 13.56
N THR A 114 6.03 2.68 13.62
CA THR A 114 6.78 3.16 12.48
C THR A 114 7.84 2.13 12.07
N THR A 115 7.92 1.86 10.78
CA THR A 115 9.06 1.14 10.18
C THR A 115 10.05 2.16 9.62
N PRO A 116 11.36 1.83 9.57
CA PRO A 116 12.35 2.71 8.94
C PRO A 116 11.94 3.14 7.52
N LEU A 117 11.37 2.24 6.74
CA LEU A 117 10.83 2.52 5.41
C LEU A 117 9.39 2.01 5.29
N PRO A 118 8.38 2.88 5.44
CA PRO A 118 6.99 2.49 5.23
C PRO A 118 6.70 2.13 3.76
N HIS A 119 5.94 1.07 3.50
CA HIS A 119 5.52 0.69 2.14
C HIS A 119 4.86 1.85 1.36
N LYS A 120 4.16 2.75 2.07
CA LYS A 120 3.54 3.94 1.48
C LYS A 120 4.58 4.90 0.88
N THR A 121 5.73 5.04 1.51
CA THR A 121 6.85 5.85 1.00
C THR A 121 7.37 5.25 -0.31
N VAL A 122 7.56 3.93 -0.37
CA VAL A 122 7.95 3.26 -1.61
C VAL A 122 6.90 3.45 -2.70
N ALA A 123 5.62 3.29 -2.37
CA ALA A 123 4.53 3.44 -3.33
C ALA A 123 4.39 4.86 -3.89
N THR A 124 4.57 5.91 -3.07
CA THR A 124 4.55 7.30 -3.55
C THR A 124 5.77 7.62 -4.41
N ARG A 125 6.94 7.09 -4.06
CA ARG A 125 8.16 7.22 -4.87
C ARG A 125 8.08 6.45 -6.18
N ALA A 126 7.35 5.32 -6.21
CA ALA A 126 7.05 4.58 -7.43
C ALA A 126 5.97 5.24 -8.32
N GLY A 127 5.42 6.39 -7.92
CA GLY A 127 4.39 7.08 -8.68
C GLY A 127 3.00 6.41 -8.66
N LEU A 128 2.77 5.42 -7.79
CA LEU A 128 1.51 4.67 -7.76
C LEU A 128 0.33 5.47 -7.19
N GLY A 129 0.62 6.48 -6.37
CA GLY A 129 -0.40 7.29 -5.72
C GLY A 129 0.21 8.27 -4.72
N TRP A 130 -0.65 8.87 -3.92
CA TRP A 130 -0.29 9.85 -2.88
C TRP A 130 -0.86 9.43 -1.53
N ILE A 131 -0.39 10.06 -0.46
CA ILE A 131 -0.99 9.87 0.85
C ILE A 131 -2.17 10.81 1.02
N GLY A 132 -3.33 10.24 1.36
CA GLY A 132 -4.53 11.01 1.71
C GLY A 132 -4.48 11.54 3.14
N PRO A 133 -5.41 12.45 3.53
CA PRO A 133 -5.50 12.98 4.90
C PRO A 133 -5.67 11.88 5.96
N CYS A 134 -6.27 10.73 5.60
CA CYS A 134 -6.39 9.56 6.48
C CYS A 134 -5.10 8.72 6.59
N ALA A 135 -3.96 9.25 6.15
CA ALA A 135 -2.65 8.59 6.15
C ALA A 135 -2.59 7.24 5.39
N LEU A 136 -3.55 6.97 4.50
CA LEU A 136 -3.52 5.83 3.58
C LEU A 136 -3.00 6.24 2.20
N LEU A 137 -2.41 5.29 1.48
CA LEU A 137 -2.14 5.46 0.05
C LEU A 137 -3.46 5.56 -0.70
N VAL A 138 -3.56 6.52 -1.60
CA VAL A 138 -4.68 6.70 -2.53
C VAL A 138 -4.15 6.58 -3.94
N THR A 139 -4.65 5.61 -4.70
CA THR A 139 -4.31 5.43 -6.11
C THR A 139 -5.45 5.92 -7.01
N PRO A 140 -5.16 6.34 -8.25
CA PRO A 140 -6.22 6.72 -9.21
C PRO A 140 -7.21 5.60 -9.52
N ALA A 141 -6.73 4.35 -9.57
CA ALA A 141 -7.52 3.18 -9.97
C ALA A 141 -8.38 2.61 -8.83
N PHE A 142 -7.83 2.49 -7.62
CA PHE A 142 -8.45 1.75 -6.50
C PHE A 142 -8.79 2.64 -5.30
N GLY A 143 -8.46 3.94 -5.36
CA GLY A 143 -8.53 4.80 -4.18
C GLY A 143 -7.62 4.27 -3.07
N SER A 144 -8.14 4.17 -1.86
CA SER A 144 -7.45 3.57 -0.72
C SER A 144 -7.86 2.11 -0.46
N ALA A 145 -8.65 1.50 -1.37
CA ALA A 145 -9.10 0.11 -1.27
C ALA A 145 -8.02 -0.87 -1.79
N LEU A 146 -6.81 -0.79 -1.23
CA LEU A 146 -5.71 -1.70 -1.55
C LEU A 146 -4.80 -1.89 -0.34
N ARG A 147 -4.09 -3.04 -0.34
CA ARG A 147 -2.97 -3.31 0.53
C ARG A 147 -1.69 -3.27 -0.29
N ILE A 148 -0.58 -2.93 0.34
CA ILE A 148 0.73 -2.76 -0.32
C ILE A 148 1.85 -3.46 0.41
N GLY A 149 2.79 -3.98 -0.36
CA GLY A 149 4.08 -4.50 0.07
C GLY A 149 5.21 -3.88 -0.74
N SER A 150 6.45 -4.08 -0.32
CA SER A 150 7.62 -3.63 -1.07
C SER A 150 8.79 -4.59 -0.93
N VAL A 151 9.63 -4.61 -1.96
CA VAL A 151 10.90 -5.32 -2.02
C VAL A 151 11.99 -4.32 -2.37
N LEU A 152 13.03 -4.25 -1.55
CA LEU A 152 14.21 -3.43 -1.80
C LEU A 152 15.23 -4.24 -2.59
N THR A 153 15.97 -3.59 -3.50
CA THR A 153 16.94 -4.27 -4.37
C THR A 153 18.02 -3.32 -4.88
N ASN A 154 19.13 -3.88 -5.33
CA ASN A 154 20.16 -3.17 -6.08
C ASN A 154 19.99 -3.34 -7.61
N ALA A 155 18.91 -3.96 -8.08
CA ALA A 155 18.62 -4.03 -9.50
C ALA A 155 18.44 -2.61 -10.09
N PRO A 156 18.96 -2.36 -11.31
CA PRO A 156 18.86 -1.06 -11.98
C PRO A 156 17.46 -0.90 -12.60
N LEU A 157 16.46 -0.70 -11.75
CA LEU A 157 15.07 -0.53 -12.16
C LEU A 157 14.77 0.92 -12.56
N THR A 158 14.03 1.12 -13.63
CA THR A 158 13.56 2.44 -14.07
C THR A 158 12.44 2.92 -13.14
N PRO A 159 12.68 3.94 -12.30
CA PRO A 159 11.68 4.37 -11.31
C PRO A 159 10.55 5.15 -11.97
N GLY A 160 9.36 5.05 -11.38
CA GLY A 160 8.25 5.96 -11.67
C GLY A 160 8.53 7.38 -11.18
N LEU A 161 7.72 8.34 -11.62
CA LEU A 161 7.81 9.72 -11.15
C LEU A 161 7.23 9.84 -9.73
N PRO A 162 8.03 10.29 -8.74
CA PRO A 162 7.56 10.43 -7.36
C PRO A 162 6.38 11.38 -7.23
N ILE A 163 5.41 11.01 -6.41
CA ILE A 163 4.30 11.89 -6.02
C ILE A 163 4.56 12.36 -4.60
N GLU A 164 4.85 13.63 -4.44
CA GLU A 164 5.31 14.23 -3.18
C GLU A 164 4.24 15.05 -2.46
N LYS A 165 3.08 15.26 -3.09
CA LYS A 165 1.96 16.03 -2.53
C LYS A 165 0.65 15.31 -2.69
N SER A 166 -0.23 15.45 -1.70
CA SER A 166 -1.59 14.93 -1.77
C SER A 166 -2.37 15.55 -2.95
N ARG A 167 -3.08 14.71 -3.69
CA ARG A 167 -3.98 15.13 -4.77
C ARG A 167 -5.46 15.07 -4.35
N CYS A 168 -5.73 15.03 -3.05
CA CYS A 168 -7.10 15.03 -2.51
C CYS A 168 -7.78 16.42 -2.59
N GLY A 169 -7.03 17.50 -2.81
CA GLY A 169 -7.56 18.86 -2.87
C GLY A 169 -8.30 19.24 -1.59
N ARG A 170 -9.51 19.79 -1.72
CA ARG A 170 -10.37 20.20 -0.61
C ARG A 170 -11.26 19.08 -0.05
N CYS A 171 -11.08 17.84 -0.51
CA CYS A 171 -11.90 16.71 -0.06
C CYS A 171 -11.66 16.41 1.43
N ARG A 172 -12.75 16.32 2.21
CA ARG A 172 -12.75 16.03 3.65
C ARG A 172 -13.53 14.75 4.01
N ARG A 173 -13.95 13.95 3.04
CA ARG A 173 -14.83 12.80 3.29
C ARG A 173 -14.28 11.80 4.31
N CYS A 174 -12.98 11.51 4.28
CA CYS A 174 -12.36 10.62 5.27
C CYS A 174 -12.23 11.25 6.66
N VAL A 175 -12.21 12.60 6.75
CA VAL A 175 -12.22 13.34 8.01
C VAL A 175 -13.61 13.23 8.64
N GLU A 176 -14.63 13.55 7.87
CA GLU A 176 -16.04 13.57 8.30
C GLU A 176 -16.56 12.18 8.67
N ALA A 177 -16.08 11.15 7.95
CA ALA A 177 -16.48 9.77 8.19
C ALA A 177 -15.74 9.07 9.34
N CYS A 178 -14.66 9.66 9.88
CA CYS A 178 -13.85 8.99 10.89
C CYS A 178 -14.56 8.96 12.25
N PRO A 179 -14.96 7.77 12.77
CA PRO A 179 -15.71 7.68 14.03
C PRO A 179 -14.87 8.03 15.27
N ALA A 180 -13.53 8.04 15.12
CA ALA A 180 -12.59 8.42 16.17
C ALA A 180 -12.16 9.89 16.11
N GLY A 181 -12.58 10.65 15.07
CA GLY A 181 -12.01 11.99 14.82
C GLY A 181 -10.50 12.01 14.58
N ALA A 182 -9.91 10.85 14.31
CA ALA A 182 -8.45 10.67 14.24
C ALA A 182 -7.80 11.37 13.03
N VAL A 183 -8.55 11.69 11.99
CA VAL A 183 -8.03 12.32 10.76
C VAL A 183 -8.01 13.83 10.89
N ARG A 184 -6.82 14.42 10.95
CA ARG A 184 -6.63 15.87 11.23
C ARG A 184 -6.96 16.78 10.03
N GLY A 185 -7.21 16.21 8.85
CA GLY A 185 -7.65 16.96 7.65
C GLY A 185 -6.56 17.77 6.95
N ARG A 186 -5.29 17.56 7.27
CA ARG A 186 -4.17 18.23 6.60
C ARG A 186 -3.84 17.55 5.28
N ALA A 187 -3.42 18.32 4.28
CA ALA A 187 -2.89 17.79 3.03
C ALA A 187 -1.47 17.28 3.26
N TRP A 188 -1.20 16.04 2.83
CA TRP A 188 0.12 15.44 2.96
C TRP A 188 1.11 16.03 1.96
N THR A 189 2.35 16.20 2.41
CA THR A 189 3.55 16.40 1.58
C THR A 189 4.63 15.41 2.01
N ALA A 190 5.56 15.07 1.10
CA ALA A 190 6.69 14.19 1.42
C ALA A 190 7.48 14.75 2.61
N GLY A 191 7.90 13.88 3.52
CA GLY A 191 8.59 14.27 4.75
C GLY A 191 7.68 14.72 5.90
N MET A 192 6.36 14.90 5.67
CA MET A 192 5.44 15.30 6.74
C MET A 192 5.32 14.20 7.80
N PRO A 193 5.53 14.51 9.09
CA PRO A 193 5.32 13.57 10.20
C PRO A 193 3.89 13.02 10.21
N ARG A 194 3.75 11.73 10.55
CA ARG A 194 2.46 11.01 10.52
C ARG A 194 1.44 11.61 11.49
N ASP A 195 1.87 12.03 12.66
CA ASP A 195 1.05 12.64 13.71
C ASP A 195 0.40 13.96 13.29
N GLN A 196 1.00 14.66 12.33
CA GLN A 196 0.40 15.87 11.73
C GLN A 196 -0.81 15.55 10.85
N LEU A 197 -0.91 14.36 10.31
CA LEU A 197 -2.05 13.91 9.49
C LEU A 197 -3.11 13.21 10.31
N PHE A 198 -2.68 12.45 11.33
CA PHE A 198 -3.48 11.37 11.84
C PHE A 198 -3.10 10.98 13.26
N ASP A 199 -4.10 10.88 14.12
CA ASP A 199 -3.97 10.38 15.48
C ASP A 199 -4.04 8.85 15.47
N VAL A 200 -2.88 8.22 15.67
CA VAL A 200 -2.73 6.76 15.57
C VAL A 200 -3.45 6.05 16.71
N ASP A 201 -3.34 6.60 17.92
CA ASP A 201 -3.86 5.96 19.12
C ASP A 201 -5.39 6.02 19.14
N ALA A 202 -5.98 7.18 18.86
CA ALA A 202 -7.43 7.33 18.73
C ALA A 202 -8.01 6.41 17.63
N CYS A 203 -7.32 6.26 16.49
CA CYS A 203 -7.76 5.35 15.45
C CYS A 203 -7.65 3.89 15.88
N ARG A 204 -6.55 3.51 16.54
CA ARG A 204 -6.33 2.14 17.02
C ARG A 204 -7.39 1.74 18.02
N GLU A 205 -7.64 2.58 19.03
CA GLU A 205 -8.64 2.35 20.05
C GLU A 205 -10.03 2.10 19.43
N LYS A 206 -10.48 3.02 18.56
CA LYS A 206 -11.78 2.87 17.89
C LYS A 206 -11.83 1.67 16.95
N ALA A 207 -10.75 1.36 16.24
CA ALA A 207 -10.70 0.19 15.36
C ALA A 207 -10.75 -1.11 16.17
N THR A 208 -10.12 -1.17 17.34
CA THR A 208 -10.19 -2.32 18.26
C THR A 208 -11.61 -2.50 18.80
N GLU A 209 -12.24 -1.41 19.25
CA GLU A 209 -13.64 -1.41 19.71
C GLU A 209 -14.60 -1.95 18.64
N LEU A 210 -14.50 -1.40 17.41
CA LEU A 210 -15.36 -1.81 16.31
C LEU A 210 -15.10 -3.26 15.87
N SER A 211 -13.85 -3.72 15.90
CA SER A 211 -13.50 -5.10 15.61
C SER A 211 -14.06 -6.05 16.66
N ALA A 212 -13.89 -5.73 17.95
CA ALA A 212 -14.40 -6.54 19.06
C ALA A 212 -15.94 -6.67 19.01
N ALA A 213 -16.66 -5.59 18.68
CA ALA A 213 -18.11 -5.62 18.50
C ALA A 213 -18.59 -6.58 17.39
N GLN A 214 -17.70 -6.96 16.47
CA GLN A 214 -17.96 -7.93 15.40
C GLN A 214 -17.33 -9.31 15.68
N GLY A 215 -16.78 -9.54 16.87
CA GLY A 215 -16.06 -10.77 17.22
C GLY A 215 -14.77 -10.96 16.41
N ILE A 216 -14.16 -9.87 15.94
CA ILE A 216 -12.92 -9.88 15.16
C ILE A 216 -11.74 -9.64 16.11
N ASP A 217 -10.80 -10.59 16.17
CA ASP A 217 -9.49 -10.38 16.80
C ASP A 217 -8.59 -9.58 15.84
N GLY A 218 -8.58 -8.26 16.01
CA GLY A 218 -7.82 -7.38 15.14
C GLY A 218 -8.07 -5.90 15.39
N THR A 219 -7.27 -5.07 14.71
CA THR A 219 -7.32 -3.61 14.79
C THR A 219 -7.58 -3.05 13.39
N ILE A 220 -8.78 -3.32 12.86
CA ILE A 220 -9.20 -2.90 11.52
C ILE A 220 -10.53 -2.14 11.59
N CYS A 221 -10.72 -1.17 10.69
CA CYS A 221 -11.95 -0.38 10.63
C CYS A 221 -12.44 -0.27 9.18
N GLY A 222 -11.74 0.47 8.30
CA GLY A 222 -12.05 0.56 6.87
C GLY A 222 -13.03 1.67 6.49
N ILE A 223 -13.69 2.37 7.41
CA ILE A 223 -14.67 3.44 7.10
C ILE A 223 -14.06 4.52 6.22
N CYS A 224 -12.85 4.99 6.53
CA CYS A 224 -12.15 6.00 5.72
C CYS A 224 -11.76 5.49 4.31
N ILE A 225 -11.60 4.18 4.14
CA ILE A 225 -11.39 3.54 2.83
C ILE A 225 -12.65 3.69 2.00
N LEU A 226 -13.81 3.28 2.54
CA LEU A 226 -15.09 3.38 1.85
C LEU A 226 -15.47 4.83 1.54
N ALA A 227 -15.22 5.77 2.47
CA ALA A 227 -15.56 7.18 2.30
C ALA A 227 -14.76 7.87 1.18
N CYS A 228 -13.62 7.31 0.75
CA CYS A 228 -12.77 7.92 -0.27
C CYS A 228 -13.47 7.99 -1.64
N PRO A 229 -13.56 9.18 -2.30
CA PRO A 229 -14.18 9.30 -3.62
C PRO A 229 -13.51 8.46 -4.71
N PHE A 230 -12.19 8.25 -4.61
CA PHE A 230 -11.47 7.37 -5.54
C PHE A 230 -11.83 5.90 -5.32
N THR A 231 -12.00 5.47 -4.07
CA THR A 231 -12.54 4.14 -3.74
C THR A 231 -13.97 4.00 -4.27
N GLN A 232 -14.85 4.99 -4.05
CA GLN A 232 -16.21 4.97 -4.59
C GLN A 232 -16.25 4.84 -6.11
N ARG A 233 -15.28 5.43 -6.82
CA ARG A 233 -15.13 5.28 -8.27
C ARG A 233 -14.71 3.86 -8.64
N TYR A 234 -13.79 3.27 -7.90
CA TYR A 234 -13.40 1.86 -8.06
C TYR A 234 -14.61 0.93 -7.89
N LEU A 235 -15.38 1.09 -6.80
CA LEU A 235 -16.55 0.25 -6.54
C LEU A 235 -17.60 0.33 -7.67
N ARG A 236 -17.82 1.52 -8.24
CA ARG A 236 -18.76 1.68 -9.35
C ARG A 236 -18.30 0.98 -10.63
N ARG A 237 -17.00 1.02 -10.94
CA ARG A 237 -16.45 0.35 -12.13
C ARG A 237 -16.49 -1.16 -12.06
N SER A 238 -16.40 -1.73 -10.87
CA SER A 238 -16.42 -3.18 -10.65
C SER A 238 -17.84 -3.78 -10.67
N ARG A 239 -18.87 -2.95 -10.76
CA ARG A 239 -20.28 -3.38 -10.89
C ARG A 239 -20.77 -3.40 -12.34
N LEU A 240 -19.95 -2.90 -13.27
CA LEU A 240 -20.21 -2.91 -14.72
C LEU A 240 -19.53 -4.11 -15.39
#